data_3b2046542506cb94ff52c30e82dd1721
#
_entry.id   3b2046542506cb94ff52c30e82dd1721
#
_cell.length_a   1.000
_cell.length_b   1.000
_cell.length_c   1.000
_cell.angle_alpha   90.00
_cell.angle_beta   90.00
_cell.angle_gamma   90.00
#
_symmetry.space_group_name_H-M   'P 1'
#
loop_
_entity.id
_entity.type
_entity.pdbx_description
1 polymer ?
#
loop_
_entity_poly.entity_id
_entity_poly.type
_entity_poly.pdbx_seq_one_letter_code
_entity_poly.pdbx_strand_id
1 'polypeptide(L)'
;PNNSEKIYTYGVPILSSDDGGKTFYRIGKENVHADHHDLWINPEKPGHLINGNDGGVNITYDDGENWIKNNSTEVGQFYAINVDYQKPYNVYGGLQDNGVWMGPHNSVENKRWNMTGQYPWKGILGGDGMEIQIDNRNPNIVFTGSQFGFYARLDLDSGKRKSIKPVSYTHLRAHETAY
;
A
#
# COMPACT_ATOMS: atom_id res chain seq x y z
N PRO A 1 -6.15 -23.73 -18.99
CA PRO A 1 -6.07 -24.26 -20.37
C PRO A 1 -7.11 -25.32 -20.70
N ASN A 2 -7.77 -25.92 -19.70
CA ASN A 2 -8.71 -27.00 -19.92
C ASN A 2 -10.18 -26.53 -20.07
N ASN A 3 -10.44 -25.24 -19.92
CA ASN A 3 -11.74 -24.62 -20.09
C ASN A 3 -11.58 -23.34 -20.91
N SER A 4 -12.02 -23.35 -22.17
CA SER A 4 -11.96 -22.21 -23.08
C SER A 4 -12.93 -21.08 -22.74
N GLU A 5 -13.94 -21.36 -21.92
CA GLU A 5 -14.90 -20.35 -21.46
C GLU A 5 -14.37 -19.52 -20.28
N LYS A 6 -13.33 -20.03 -19.57
CA LYS A 6 -12.72 -19.34 -18.44
C LYS A 6 -11.64 -18.37 -18.92
N ILE A 7 -11.88 -17.08 -18.72
CA ILE A 7 -10.99 -16.00 -19.13
C ILE A 7 -10.73 -15.09 -17.94
N TYR A 8 -9.47 -14.65 -17.80
CA TYR A 8 -9.08 -13.62 -16.87
C TYR A 8 -8.54 -12.41 -17.61
N THR A 9 -8.89 -11.22 -17.13
CA THR A 9 -8.30 -9.95 -17.57
C THR A 9 -7.84 -9.15 -16.36
N TYR A 10 -6.79 -8.38 -16.53
CA TYR A 10 -6.27 -7.55 -15.48
C TYR A 10 -5.76 -6.20 -16.00
N GLY A 11 -5.68 -5.25 -15.10
CA GLY A 11 -5.33 -3.85 -15.29
C GLY A 11 -5.63 -3.17 -13.97
N VAL A 12 -6.44 -2.10 -13.94
CA VAL A 12 -6.88 -1.52 -12.65
C VAL A 12 -7.72 -2.53 -11.85
N PRO A 13 -8.80 -3.15 -12.37
CA PRO A 13 -9.41 -4.31 -11.73
C PRO A 13 -8.85 -5.62 -12.29
N ILE A 14 -8.92 -6.69 -11.50
CA ILE A 14 -8.80 -8.07 -11.97
C ILE A 14 -10.20 -8.67 -12.12
N LEU A 15 -10.46 -9.21 -13.29
CA LEU A 15 -11.78 -9.72 -13.67
C LEU A 15 -11.69 -11.16 -14.14
N SER A 16 -12.78 -11.90 -14.00
CA SER A 16 -12.95 -13.25 -14.52
C SER A 16 -14.24 -13.34 -15.36
N SER A 17 -14.23 -14.22 -16.33
CA SER A 17 -15.38 -14.65 -17.11
C SER A 17 -15.49 -16.16 -17.12
N ASP A 18 -16.69 -16.69 -17.11
CA ASP A 18 -17.01 -18.12 -17.20
C ASP A 18 -17.76 -18.48 -18.50
N ASP A 19 -17.95 -17.50 -19.38
CA ASP A 19 -18.80 -17.62 -20.58
C ASP A 19 -18.09 -17.17 -21.88
N GLY A 20 -16.77 -17.36 -21.93
CA GLY A 20 -15.97 -17.02 -23.10
C GLY A 20 -15.81 -15.52 -23.32
N GLY A 21 -15.92 -14.72 -22.25
CA GLY A 21 -15.73 -13.28 -22.31
C GLY A 21 -16.99 -12.46 -22.64
N LYS A 22 -18.16 -13.07 -22.57
CA LYS A 22 -19.44 -12.36 -22.81
C LYS A 22 -19.80 -11.51 -21.58
N THR A 23 -19.54 -12.04 -20.37
CA THR A 23 -19.71 -11.30 -19.12
C THR A 23 -18.47 -11.41 -18.25
N PHE A 24 -18.19 -10.36 -17.46
CA PHE A 24 -17.06 -10.31 -16.55
C PHE A 24 -17.52 -9.90 -15.15
N TYR A 25 -16.90 -10.49 -14.13
CA TYR A 25 -17.10 -10.13 -12.74
C TYR A 25 -15.76 -9.92 -12.04
N ARG A 26 -15.76 -9.08 -11.01
CA ARG A 26 -14.56 -8.73 -10.25
C ARG A 26 -14.19 -9.85 -9.28
N ILE A 27 -12.95 -10.30 -9.33
CA ILE A 27 -12.36 -11.27 -8.40
C ILE A 27 -11.36 -10.66 -7.42
N GLY A 28 -10.96 -9.40 -7.59
CA GLY A 28 -10.17 -8.66 -6.60
C GLY A 28 -11.01 -8.36 -5.36
N LYS A 29 -10.50 -8.69 -4.18
CA LYS A 29 -11.11 -8.47 -2.87
C LYS A 29 -10.43 -7.32 -2.13
N GLU A 30 -10.86 -6.99 -0.91
CA GLU A 30 -10.37 -5.84 -0.12
C GLU A 30 -8.86 -5.89 0.19
N ASN A 31 -8.28 -7.09 0.28
CA ASN A 31 -6.85 -7.28 0.54
C ASN A 31 -6.00 -7.41 -0.74
N VAL A 32 -6.59 -7.20 -1.90
CA VAL A 32 -5.92 -7.22 -3.20
C VAL A 32 -5.84 -5.78 -3.71
N HIS A 33 -4.61 -5.25 -3.82
CA HIS A 33 -4.40 -3.92 -4.36
C HIS A 33 -4.83 -3.86 -5.83
N ALA A 34 -5.25 -2.70 -6.30
CA ALA A 34 -5.50 -2.44 -7.71
C ALA A 34 -4.18 -2.40 -8.52
N ASP A 35 -4.28 -2.04 -9.79
CA ASP A 35 -3.13 -1.86 -10.68
C ASP A 35 -2.32 -3.16 -10.82
N HIS A 36 -2.99 -4.14 -11.45
CA HIS A 36 -2.45 -5.47 -11.66
C HIS A 36 -1.52 -5.49 -12.88
N HIS A 37 -0.32 -6.06 -12.71
CA HIS A 37 0.73 -6.10 -13.73
C HIS A 37 0.90 -7.48 -14.36
N ASP A 38 0.68 -8.54 -13.58
CA ASP A 38 0.80 -9.92 -14.08
C ASP A 38 -0.12 -10.88 -13.35
N LEU A 39 -0.49 -11.95 -14.03
CA LEU A 39 -1.33 -13.02 -13.51
C LEU A 39 -0.84 -14.37 -14.03
N TRP A 40 -0.27 -15.15 -13.14
CA TRP A 40 0.05 -16.55 -13.42
C TRP A 40 -1.13 -17.45 -13.05
N ILE A 41 -1.47 -18.36 -13.97
CA ILE A 41 -2.54 -19.36 -13.81
C ILE A 41 -1.90 -20.74 -13.76
N ASN A 42 -2.17 -21.51 -12.72
CA ASN A 42 -1.65 -22.86 -12.61
C ASN A 42 -2.30 -23.78 -13.67
N PRO A 43 -1.53 -24.35 -14.61
CA PRO A 43 -2.10 -25.18 -15.66
C PRO A 43 -2.64 -26.51 -15.17
N GLU A 44 -2.16 -26.99 -14.02
CA GLU A 44 -2.52 -28.29 -13.45
C GLU A 44 -3.63 -28.19 -12.38
N LYS A 45 -3.80 -27.00 -11.81
CA LYS A 45 -4.71 -26.79 -10.68
C LYS A 45 -5.61 -25.58 -10.93
N PRO A 46 -6.79 -25.77 -11.52
CA PRO A 46 -7.75 -24.69 -11.74
C PRO A 46 -8.07 -23.95 -10.44
N GLY A 47 -8.20 -22.62 -10.55
CA GLY A 47 -8.46 -21.75 -9.39
C GLY A 47 -7.23 -21.36 -8.57
N HIS A 48 -6.07 -21.94 -8.85
CA HIS A 48 -4.81 -21.48 -8.26
C HIS A 48 -4.18 -20.42 -9.15
N LEU A 49 -4.19 -19.18 -8.66
CA LEU A 49 -3.68 -18.00 -9.34
C LEU A 49 -2.65 -17.29 -8.48
N ILE A 50 -1.66 -16.67 -9.12
CA ILE A 50 -0.72 -15.75 -8.48
C ILE A 50 -0.78 -14.43 -9.23
N ASN A 51 -1.04 -13.35 -8.52
CA ASN A 51 -1.17 -12.01 -9.07
C ASN A 51 -0.11 -11.08 -8.51
N GLY A 52 0.57 -10.34 -9.40
CA GLY A 52 1.45 -9.22 -9.09
C GLY A 52 0.71 -7.90 -9.32
N ASN A 53 0.75 -7.01 -8.33
CA ASN A 53 0.13 -5.70 -8.36
C ASN A 53 0.96 -4.68 -7.57
N ASP A 54 0.59 -3.40 -7.58
CA ASP A 54 1.33 -2.33 -6.89
C ASP A 54 1.41 -2.51 -5.36
N GLY A 55 0.52 -3.31 -4.78
CA GLY A 55 0.57 -3.71 -3.37
C GLY A 55 1.44 -4.93 -3.09
N GLY A 56 2.04 -5.57 -4.11
CA GLY A 56 2.87 -6.76 -3.99
C GLY A 56 2.28 -8.00 -4.65
N VAL A 57 2.37 -9.15 -3.99
CA VAL A 57 1.95 -10.45 -4.53
C VAL A 57 0.75 -10.99 -3.75
N ASN A 58 -0.26 -11.43 -4.48
CA ASN A 58 -1.44 -12.09 -3.94
C ASN A 58 -1.60 -13.50 -4.53
N ILE A 59 -2.03 -14.45 -3.73
CA ILE A 59 -2.22 -15.86 -4.13
C ILE A 59 -3.65 -16.26 -3.78
N THR A 60 -4.31 -16.94 -4.70
CA THR A 60 -5.61 -17.60 -4.45
C THR A 60 -5.54 -19.07 -4.86
N TYR A 61 -6.34 -19.91 -4.21
CA TYR A 61 -6.49 -21.33 -4.52
C TYR A 61 -7.93 -21.70 -4.87
N ASP A 62 -8.81 -20.72 -4.88
CA ASP A 62 -10.27 -20.86 -5.06
C ASP A 62 -10.83 -19.85 -6.06
N ASP A 63 -10.06 -19.58 -7.11
CA ASP A 63 -10.49 -18.74 -8.23
C ASP A 63 -10.80 -17.28 -7.85
N GLY A 64 -10.14 -16.78 -6.82
CA GLY A 64 -10.28 -15.40 -6.36
C GLY A 64 -11.40 -15.16 -5.36
N GLU A 65 -12.04 -16.22 -4.83
CA GLU A 65 -12.97 -16.08 -3.71
C GLU A 65 -12.26 -15.59 -2.44
N ASN A 66 -11.07 -16.16 -2.17
CA ASN A 66 -10.19 -15.73 -1.09
C ASN A 66 -8.79 -15.49 -1.60
N TRP A 67 -8.15 -14.43 -1.11
CA TRP A 67 -6.79 -14.08 -1.47
C TRP A 67 -5.88 -14.03 -0.25
N ILE A 68 -4.69 -14.57 -0.39
CA ILE A 68 -3.60 -14.48 0.58
C ILE A 68 -2.64 -13.41 0.07
N LYS A 69 -2.49 -12.30 0.82
CA LYS A 69 -1.46 -11.31 0.53
C LYS A 69 -0.11 -11.81 1.05
N ASN A 70 0.88 -11.86 0.17
CA ASN A 70 2.25 -12.14 0.57
C ASN A 70 2.89 -10.86 1.15
N ASN A 71 3.03 -10.82 2.46
CA ASN A 71 3.66 -9.71 3.18
C ASN A 71 5.17 -9.93 3.44
N SER A 72 5.78 -10.97 2.85
CA SER A 72 7.18 -11.31 3.08
C SER A 72 8.14 -10.70 2.06
N THR A 73 7.67 -9.93 1.11
CA THR A 73 8.53 -9.22 0.16
C THR A 73 9.16 -8.00 0.84
N GLU A 74 10.49 -8.00 0.98
CA GLU A 74 11.27 -6.93 1.60
C GLU A 74 11.61 -5.82 0.60
N VAL A 75 10.64 -5.39 -0.20
CA VAL A 75 10.82 -4.36 -1.23
C VAL A 75 9.74 -3.30 -1.10
N GLY A 76 10.12 -2.05 -1.37
CA GLY A 76 9.20 -0.92 -1.40
C GLY A 76 9.79 0.22 -2.21
N GLN A 77 8.95 0.91 -2.96
CA GLN A 77 9.35 2.09 -3.72
C GLN A 77 9.16 3.33 -2.84
N PHE A 78 10.25 3.78 -2.22
CA PHE A 78 10.22 4.95 -1.36
C PHE A 78 10.32 6.24 -2.16
N TYR A 79 9.43 7.19 -1.89
CA TYR A 79 9.55 8.58 -2.31
C TYR A 79 10.42 9.39 -1.35
N ALA A 80 10.29 9.11 -0.05
CA ALA A 80 11.06 9.81 0.98
C ALA A 80 11.34 8.89 2.16
N ILE A 81 12.47 9.13 2.83
CA ILE A 81 12.87 8.45 4.05
C ILE A 81 13.32 9.51 5.07
N ASN A 82 12.96 9.31 6.32
CA ASN A 82 13.44 10.12 7.44
C ASN A 82 13.64 9.27 8.70
N VAL A 83 14.30 9.82 9.70
CA VAL A 83 14.53 9.15 10.98
C VAL A 83 14.23 10.10 12.14
N ASP A 84 13.83 9.56 13.28
CA ASP A 84 13.82 10.32 14.54
C ASP A 84 15.17 10.22 15.26
N TYR A 85 15.32 10.95 16.37
CA TYR A 85 16.55 10.95 17.18
C TYR A 85 16.42 10.11 18.44
N GLN A 86 15.48 9.17 18.48
CA GLN A 86 15.31 8.26 19.63
C GLN A 86 16.43 7.21 19.68
N LYS A 87 16.50 6.46 20.78
CA LYS A 87 17.46 5.34 20.94
C LYS A 87 16.71 4.13 21.48
N PRO A 88 16.47 3.09 20.66
CA PRO A 88 16.75 3.01 19.20
C PRO A 88 15.91 4.01 18.39
N TYR A 89 16.45 4.51 17.27
CA TYR A 89 15.70 5.40 16.40
C TYR A 89 14.71 4.62 15.52
N ASN A 90 13.65 5.30 15.12
CA ASN A 90 12.74 4.78 14.12
C ASN A 90 13.08 5.33 12.72
N VAL A 91 12.83 4.51 11.74
CA VAL A 91 12.85 4.87 10.32
C VAL A 91 11.41 5.11 9.87
N TYR A 92 11.23 6.17 9.10
CA TYR A 92 9.95 6.53 8.50
C TYR A 92 10.09 6.55 6.99
N GLY A 93 9.10 6.06 6.27
CA GLY A 93 9.14 6.05 4.82
C GLY A 93 7.77 6.23 4.18
N GLY A 94 7.72 7.09 3.17
CA GLY A 94 6.57 7.23 2.27
C GLY A 94 6.81 6.42 1.01
N LEU A 95 5.89 5.52 0.67
CA LEU A 95 6.00 4.59 -0.43
C LEU A 95 4.92 4.85 -1.46
N GLN A 96 5.28 4.71 -2.73
CA GLN A 96 4.30 4.71 -3.81
C GLN A 96 3.27 3.60 -3.55
N ASP A 97 1.99 3.92 -3.70
CA ASP A 97 0.83 3.02 -3.55
C ASP A 97 0.67 2.33 -2.19
N ASN A 98 1.69 2.37 -1.34
CA ASN A 98 1.75 1.60 -0.09
C ASN A 98 1.77 2.46 1.18
N GLY A 99 1.48 3.75 1.08
CA GLY A 99 1.30 4.64 2.23
C GLY A 99 2.59 5.05 2.92
N VAL A 100 2.45 5.49 4.16
CA VAL A 100 3.56 5.93 5.02
C VAL A 100 3.70 4.96 6.18
N TRP A 101 4.92 4.49 6.39
CA TRP A 101 5.25 3.52 7.41
C TRP A 101 6.32 4.03 8.36
N MET A 102 6.32 3.50 9.58
CA MET A 102 7.38 3.70 10.57
C MET A 102 7.74 2.39 11.26
N GLY A 103 8.99 2.27 11.67
CA GLY A 103 9.43 1.12 12.46
C GLY A 103 10.87 1.29 12.98
N PRO A 104 11.27 0.50 13.99
CA PRO A 104 12.59 0.61 14.59
C PRO A 104 13.66 0.12 13.60
N HIS A 105 14.78 0.86 13.52
CA HIS A 105 15.92 0.53 12.64
C HIS A 105 16.55 -0.83 12.91
N ASN A 106 16.45 -1.30 14.14
CA ASN A 106 17.06 -2.55 14.62
C ASN A 106 16.08 -3.73 14.63
N SER A 107 14.95 -3.62 13.94
CA SER A 107 14.03 -4.75 13.79
C SER A 107 14.70 -5.86 12.97
N VAL A 108 14.57 -7.09 13.47
CA VAL A 108 15.05 -8.29 12.77
C VAL A 108 13.82 -9.12 12.42
N GLU A 109 13.73 -9.57 11.17
CA GLU A 109 12.64 -10.42 10.73
C GLU A 109 12.51 -11.66 11.63
N ASN A 110 11.27 -12.00 11.96
CA ASN A 110 10.97 -13.09 12.85
C ASN A 110 9.72 -13.83 12.36
N LYS A 111 9.82 -15.13 12.15
CA LYS A 111 8.69 -15.98 11.76
C LYS A 111 7.47 -15.82 12.68
N ARG A 112 7.70 -15.46 13.94
CA ARG A 112 6.64 -15.20 14.91
C ARG A 112 5.74 -14.03 14.52
N TRP A 113 6.28 -13.03 13.81
CA TRP A 113 5.47 -11.91 13.33
C TRP A 113 4.36 -12.37 12.38
N ASN A 114 4.68 -13.28 11.46
CA ASN A 114 3.70 -13.85 10.55
C ASN A 114 2.59 -14.63 11.29
N MET A 115 2.93 -15.24 12.42
CA MET A 115 1.98 -16.03 13.22
C MET A 115 1.11 -15.18 14.14
N THR A 116 1.62 -14.06 14.63
CA THR A 116 0.97 -13.22 15.67
C THR A 116 0.46 -11.89 15.14
N GLY A 117 0.82 -11.51 13.93
CA GLY A 117 0.53 -10.18 13.37
C GLY A 117 1.29 -9.03 14.08
N GLN A 118 2.29 -9.35 14.90
CA GLN A 118 3.03 -8.36 15.69
C GLN A 118 4.23 -7.81 14.92
N TYR A 119 3.97 -7.20 13.77
CA TYR A 119 5.01 -6.49 13.03
C TYR A 119 5.46 -5.24 13.79
N PRO A 120 6.78 -4.98 13.86
CA PRO A 120 7.28 -3.77 14.48
C PRO A 120 7.03 -2.52 13.62
N TRP A 121 6.81 -2.72 12.32
CA TRP A 121 6.48 -1.65 11.39
C TRP A 121 4.99 -1.36 11.40
N LYS A 122 4.65 -0.06 11.41
CA LYS A 122 3.27 0.42 11.49
C LYS A 122 2.98 1.34 10.30
N GLY A 123 1.88 1.08 9.61
CA GLY A 123 1.31 2.03 8.66
C GLY A 123 0.68 3.21 9.42
N ILE A 124 1.08 4.44 9.09
CA ILE A 124 0.61 5.66 9.77
C ILE A 124 -0.25 6.56 8.89
N LEU A 125 -0.14 6.43 7.58
CA LEU A 125 -0.99 7.13 6.61
C LEU A 125 -1.14 6.26 5.36
N GLY A 126 -2.31 6.27 4.71
CA GLY A 126 -2.56 5.59 3.44
C GLY A 126 -2.35 6.50 2.23
N GLY A 127 -2.54 5.95 1.03
CA GLY A 127 -2.34 6.61 -0.26
C GLY A 127 -0.89 6.47 -0.75
N ASP A 128 -0.48 7.29 -1.72
CA ASP A 128 0.93 7.46 -2.07
C ASP A 128 1.63 8.20 -0.94
N GLY A 129 2.45 7.50 -0.17
CA GLY A 129 3.16 8.11 0.95
C GLY A 129 4.22 9.09 0.44
N MET A 130 4.10 10.35 0.86
CA MET A 130 5.00 11.41 0.48
C MET A 130 6.02 11.69 1.59
N GLU A 131 6.51 12.92 1.69
CA GLU A 131 7.49 13.34 2.68
C GLU A 131 7.00 13.14 4.12
N ILE A 132 7.94 12.87 5.01
CA ILE A 132 7.72 12.73 6.44
C ILE A 132 8.67 13.64 7.20
N GLN A 133 8.15 14.41 8.14
CA GLN A 133 8.92 15.23 9.07
C GLN A 133 8.51 14.90 10.51
N ILE A 134 9.49 14.72 11.37
CA ILE A 134 9.26 14.42 12.79
C ILE A 134 9.54 15.68 13.59
N ASP A 135 8.69 16.03 14.55
CA ASP A 135 8.95 17.15 15.46
C ASP A 135 10.10 16.78 16.43
N ASN A 136 11.24 17.47 16.31
CA ASN A 136 12.41 17.21 17.13
C ASN A 136 12.18 17.43 18.63
N ARG A 137 11.14 18.18 19.00
CA ARG A 137 10.75 18.43 20.40
C ARG A 137 9.82 17.38 20.96
N ASN A 138 9.07 16.72 20.09
CA ASN A 138 8.15 15.65 20.45
C ASN A 138 8.09 14.62 19.32
N PRO A 139 8.82 13.51 19.40
CA PRO A 139 8.92 12.52 18.34
C PRO A 139 7.61 11.78 18.06
N ASN A 140 6.61 11.91 18.93
CA ASN A 140 5.27 11.38 18.68
C ASN A 140 4.45 12.26 17.73
N ILE A 141 4.95 13.43 17.38
CA ILE A 141 4.32 14.33 16.41
C ILE A 141 5.03 14.21 15.07
N VAL A 142 4.27 13.76 14.07
CA VAL A 142 4.75 13.56 12.70
C VAL A 142 3.91 14.38 11.74
N PHE A 143 4.57 15.00 10.78
CA PHE A 143 3.96 15.70 9.66
C PHE A 143 4.24 14.88 8.41
N THR A 144 3.20 14.47 7.72
CA THR A 144 3.33 13.68 6.50
C THR A 144 2.15 13.91 5.56
N GLY A 145 2.28 13.44 4.35
CA GLY A 145 1.25 13.64 3.36
C GLY A 145 1.12 12.47 2.39
N SER A 146 0.11 12.59 1.56
CA SER A 146 -0.11 11.74 0.41
C SER A 146 -0.34 12.62 -0.84
N GLN A 147 -0.56 11.96 -1.98
CA GLN A 147 -0.79 12.62 -3.25
C GLN A 147 -1.88 13.71 -3.16
N PHE A 148 -1.89 14.62 -4.11
CA PHE A 148 -2.85 15.75 -4.22
C PHE A 148 -2.80 16.76 -3.06
N GLY A 149 -1.66 16.86 -2.36
CA GLY A 149 -1.46 17.81 -1.27
C GLY A 149 -2.25 17.49 -0.01
N PHE A 150 -2.57 16.25 0.23
CA PHE A 150 -3.13 15.80 1.50
C PHE A 150 -2.03 15.72 2.55
N TYR A 151 -1.88 16.79 3.33
CA TYR A 151 -0.95 16.83 4.45
C TYR A 151 -1.67 16.75 5.79
N ALA A 152 -1.07 16.05 6.73
CA ALA A 152 -1.61 15.86 8.07
C ALA A 152 -0.50 15.97 9.14
N ARG A 153 -0.88 16.53 10.27
CA ARG A 153 -0.16 16.37 11.54
C ARG A 153 -0.77 15.17 12.26
N LEU A 154 0.05 14.20 12.57
CA LEU A 154 -0.30 12.99 13.31
C LEU A 154 0.25 13.07 14.72
N ASP A 155 -0.52 12.62 15.67
CA ASP A 155 -0.09 12.35 17.04
C ASP A 155 -0.12 10.83 17.23
N LEU A 156 1.06 10.21 17.27
CA LEU A 156 1.22 8.75 17.26
C LEU A 156 0.76 8.10 18.57
N ASP A 157 0.76 8.83 19.68
CA ASP A 157 0.30 8.31 20.98
C ASP A 157 -1.22 8.25 21.04
N SER A 158 -1.87 9.34 20.67
CA SER A 158 -3.33 9.45 20.74
C SER A 158 -4.04 8.94 19.50
N GLY A 159 -3.32 8.69 18.42
CA GLY A 159 -3.87 8.36 17.10
C GLY A 159 -4.62 9.53 16.45
N LYS A 160 -4.58 10.74 17.03
CA LYS A 160 -5.29 11.91 16.48
C LYS A 160 -4.61 12.42 15.23
N ARG A 161 -5.44 12.72 14.24
CA ARG A 161 -5.03 13.28 12.96
C ARG A 161 -5.66 14.66 12.77
N LYS A 162 -4.85 15.65 12.36
CA LYS A 162 -5.30 16.98 11.97
C LYS A 162 -4.81 17.27 10.55
N SER A 163 -5.73 17.58 9.63
CA SER A 163 -5.36 18.06 8.30
C SER A 163 -4.66 19.41 8.42
N ILE A 164 -3.57 19.57 7.68
CA ILE A 164 -2.82 20.83 7.53
C ILE A 164 -2.76 21.25 6.07
N LYS A 165 -3.66 20.72 5.25
CA LYS A 165 -3.78 21.10 3.84
C LYS A 165 -3.98 22.61 3.75
N PRO A 166 -3.26 23.32 2.87
CA PRO A 166 -3.49 24.75 2.60
C PRO A 166 -4.96 25.01 2.22
N VAL A 167 -5.52 26.07 2.76
CA VAL A 167 -6.96 26.37 2.67
C VAL A 167 -7.43 26.66 1.25
N SER A 168 -6.50 26.99 0.33
CA SER A 168 -6.88 27.27 -1.05
C SER A 168 -5.73 26.90 -2.02
N TYR A 169 -5.97 25.89 -2.82
CA TYR A 169 -5.13 25.61 -3.99
C TYR A 169 -5.17 26.74 -5.04
N THR A 170 -6.22 27.55 -5.02
CA THR A 170 -6.36 28.74 -5.88
C THR A 170 -5.40 29.86 -5.50
N HIS A 171 -4.96 29.96 -4.25
CA HIS A 171 -3.99 30.97 -3.82
C HIS A 171 -2.56 30.69 -4.32
N LEU A 172 -2.18 29.43 -4.44
CA LEU A 172 -0.88 29.03 -4.99
C LEU A 172 -0.82 29.27 -6.50
N ARG A 173 -1.91 29.08 -7.24
CA ARG A 173 -1.98 29.38 -8.67
C ARG A 173 -1.92 30.88 -8.99
N ALA A 174 -2.41 31.74 -8.09
CA ALA A 174 -2.36 33.17 -8.31
C ALA A 174 -0.93 33.77 -8.24
N HIS A 175 -0.01 33.10 -7.56
CA HIS A 175 1.40 33.49 -7.51
C HIS A 175 2.24 32.99 -8.70
N GLU A 176 1.86 31.89 -9.34
CA GLU A 176 2.58 31.35 -10.49
C GLU A 176 2.23 32.06 -11.82
N THR A 177 1.13 32.80 -11.88
CA THR A 177 0.70 33.54 -13.09
C THR A 177 1.10 35.02 -13.10
N ALA A 178 1.89 35.45 -12.14
CA ALA A 178 2.31 36.86 -12.00
C ALA A 178 3.72 37.15 -12.55
N TYR A 179 4.27 36.26 -13.43
CA TYR A 179 5.53 36.51 -14.16
C TYR A 179 5.33 36.36 -15.66
#